data_6711d9656fb990a6bdfcc0fa47385eed
#
_entry.id   6711d9656fb990a6bdfcc0fa47385eed
#
_cell.length_a   1.000
_cell.length_b   1.000
_cell.length_c   1.000
_cell.angle_alpha   90.00
_cell.angle_beta   90.00
_cell.angle_gamma   90.00
#
_symmetry.space_group_name_H-M   'P 1'
#
loop_
_entity.id
_entity.type
_entity.pdbx_description
1 polymer ?
#
loop_
_entity_poly.entity_id
_entity_poly.type
_entity_poly.pdbx_seq_one_letter_code
_entity_poly.pdbx_strand_id
1 'polypeptide(L)'
;MSFEYSRKSALRLFLFVLAVFLCISVIATPAAAAEEQTFTEKFYQNFIEDDRYKYLVTGLQNTLIITVFSLIMGLVLGALIAIVRTVHDMKGKLKLLNLVARGYLTVIRGTPVLIQLLIIYFVIFASVDIALVPVAIVAFGLNSAAYIAEIIRAGINAVPKGQFEAGSSLGLPFAITMITIILPQAIKNILPALCNEGIVLLKETSVSGYIGLIDLTKGGDIIRSQTYEAFMPYIAVALIYLTVVVVLTHFVKKLEVKLNAS
;
A
#
# COMPACT_ATOMS: atom_id res chain seq x y z
N MET A 1 18.09 -10.51 22.31
CA MET A 1 17.05 -10.10 23.26
C MET A 1 15.93 -9.25 22.65
N SER A 2 16.17 -8.43 21.62
CA SER A 2 15.13 -7.62 20.94
C SER A 2 14.16 -8.41 20.04
N PHE A 3 14.60 -9.51 19.47
CA PHE A 3 13.82 -10.33 18.53
C PHE A 3 12.65 -11.10 19.18
N GLU A 4 12.87 -11.57 20.40
CA GLU A 4 11.86 -12.33 21.17
C GLU A 4 10.76 -11.40 21.72
N TYR A 5 11.12 -10.16 22.06
CA TYR A 5 10.20 -9.10 22.48
C TYR A 5 9.25 -8.68 21.35
N SER A 6 9.76 -8.55 20.11
CA SER A 6 8.96 -8.20 18.93
C SER A 6 7.94 -9.29 18.57
N ARG A 7 8.31 -10.57 18.69
CA ARG A 7 7.42 -11.71 18.40
C ARG A 7 6.29 -11.83 19.43
N LYS A 8 6.61 -11.61 20.70
CA LYS A 8 5.61 -11.60 21.79
C LYS A 8 4.67 -10.39 21.70
N SER A 9 5.15 -9.24 21.27
CA SER A 9 4.29 -8.05 21.09
C SER A 9 3.35 -8.18 19.89
N ALA A 10 3.79 -8.75 18.76
CA ALA A 10 2.94 -9.03 17.61
C ALA A 10 1.87 -10.07 17.92
N LEU A 11 2.22 -11.13 18.66
CA LEU A 11 1.25 -12.14 19.11
C LEU A 11 0.23 -11.54 20.11
N ARG A 12 0.67 -10.69 21.03
CA ARG A 12 -0.23 -9.99 21.97
C ARG A 12 -1.18 -9.04 21.25
N LEU A 13 -0.70 -8.30 20.25
CA LEU A 13 -1.53 -7.43 19.43
C LEU A 13 -2.54 -8.24 18.63
N PHE A 14 -2.14 -9.34 18.03
CA PHE A 14 -3.03 -10.26 17.33
C PHE A 14 -4.11 -10.82 18.25
N LEU A 15 -3.73 -11.31 19.45
CA LEU A 15 -4.66 -11.83 20.44
C LEU A 15 -5.59 -10.73 20.97
N PHE A 16 -5.09 -9.50 21.15
CA PHE A 16 -5.91 -8.36 21.56
C PHE A 16 -6.94 -8.00 20.49
N VAL A 17 -6.54 -7.90 19.22
CA VAL A 17 -7.45 -7.64 18.10
C VAL A 17 -8.48 -8.77 17.99
N LEU A 18 -8.07 -10.03 18.12
CA LEU A 18 -8.97 -11.17 18.12
C LEU A 18 -9.96 -11.12 19.30
N ALA A 19 -9.50 -10.74 20.50
CA ALA A 19 -10.34 -10.58 21.68
C ALA A 19 -11.34 -9.42 21.53
N VAL A 20 -10.90 -8.29 21.00
CA VAL A 20 -11.80 -7.15 20.69
C VAL A 20 -12.86 -7.56 19.66
N PHE A 21 -12.49 -8.31 18.63
CA PHE A 21 -13.41 -8.85 17.63
C PHE A 21 -14.43 -9.81 18.25
N LEU A 22 -13.99 -10.71 19.13
CA LEU A 22 -14.86 -11.62 19.87
C LEU A 22 -15.82 -10.86 20.81
N CYS A 23 -15.35 -9.81 21.49
CA CYS A 23 -16.20 -8.97 22.33
C CYS A 23 -17.25 -8.22 21.51
N ILE A 24 -16.91 -7.69 20.33
CA ILE A 24 -17.86 -7.01 19.44
C ILE A 24 -18.91 -8.00 18.92
N SER A 25 -18.53 -9.24 18.60
CA SER A 25 -19.47 -10.27 18.15
C SER A 25 -20.50 -10.67 19.21
N VAL A 26 -20.13 -10.62 20.49
CA VAL A 26 -21.04 -10.90 21.61
C VAL A 26 -22.05 -9.77 21.83
N ILE A 27 -21.68 -8.51 21.54
CA ILE A 27 -22.54 -7.33 21.71
C ILE A 27 -23.52 -7.17 20.54
N ALA A 28 -23.22 -7.73 19.37
CA ALA A 28 -23.99 -7.59 18.13
C ALA A 28 -25.09 -8.67 17.96
N THR A 29 -25.56 -9.30 19.02
CA THR A 29 -26.70 -10.23 18.93
C THR A 29 -27.98 -9.44 18.71
N PRO A 30 -28.65 -9.52 17.54
CA PRO A 30 -29.96 -8.91 17.36
C PRO A 30 -31.03 -9.72 18.13
N ALA A 31 -31.79 -9.03 18.95
CA ALA A 31 -33.00 -9.57 19.56
C ALA A 31 -34.09 -9.65 18.50
N ALA A 32 -34.13 -10.71 17.69
CA ALA A 32 -35.29 -11.11 16.89
C ALA A 32 -35.21 -12.61 16.64
N ALA A 33 -36.20 -13.36 17.05
CA ALA A 33 -36.37 -14.80 16.85
C ALA A 33 -36.63 -15.13 15.36
N ALA A 34 -35.56 -15.19 14.60
CA ALA A 34 -35.48 -15.99 13.39
C ALA A 34 -34.75 -17.29 13.78
N GLU A 35 -35.11 -18.44 13.23
CA GLU A 35 -34.38 -19.72 13.43
C GLU A 35 -32.89 -19.43 13.27
N GLU A 36 -32.13 -19.57 14.38
CA GLU A 36 -30.71 -19.29 14.36
C GLU A 36 -30.01 -20.35 13.50
N GLN A 37 -29.74 -19.99 12.24
CA GLN A 37 -28.89 -20.81 11.39
C GLN A 37 -27.57 -21.11 12.12
N THR A 38 -27.21 -22.37 12.14
CA THR A 38 -25.94 -22.82 12.71
C THR A 38 -24.75 -22.16 12.00
N PHE A 39 -23.64 -21.95 12.71
CA PHE A 39 -22.41 -21.39 12.11
C PHE A 39 -22.01 -22.12 10.81
N THR A 40 -22.16 -23.44 10.78
CA THR A 40 -21.86 -24.27 9.59
C THR A 40 -22.76 -23.95 8.41
N GLU A 41 -24.05 -23.74 8.64
CA GLU A 41 -25.01 -23.39 7.58
C GLU A 41 -24.71 -21.98 7.03
N LYS A 42 -24.45 -21.03 7.90
CA LYS A 42 -24.04 -19.66 7.49
C LYS A 42 -22.74 -19.69 6.70
N PHE A 43 -21.75 -20.50 7.12
CA PHE A 43 -20.48 -20.65 6.40
C PHE A 43 -20.71 -21.25 5.01
N TYR A 44 -21.52 -22.31 4.92
CA TYR A 44 -21.86 -22.94 3.65
C TYR A 44 -22.57 -21.96 2.71
N GLN A 45 -23.59 -21.27 3.21
CA GLN A 45 -24.35 -20.25 2.46
C GLN A 45 -23.45 -19.11 1.95
N ASN A 46 -22.55 -18.60 2.79
CA ASN A 46 -21.74 -17.43 2.41
C ASN A 46 -20.59 -17.78 1.45
N PHE A 47 -20.04 -18.98 1.53
CA PHE A 47 -18.79 -19.25 0.79
C PHE A 47 -18.89 -20.42 -0.19
N ILE A 48 -19.65 -21.46 0.12
CA ILE A 48 -19.67 -22.70 -0.67
C ILE A 48 -20.80 -22.70 -1.68
N GLU A 49 -21.99 -22.31 -1.26
CA GLU A 49 -23.16 -22.21 -2.13
C GLU A 49 -22.85 -21.24 -3.29
N ASP A 50 -23.23 -21.62 -4.52
CA ASP A 50 -22.95 -20.89 -5.76
C ASP A 50 -21.46 -20.53 -5.96
N ASP A 51 -20.53 -21.25 -5.31
CA ASP A 51 -19.09 -20.99 -5.43
C ASP A 51 -18.68 -19.57 -5.03
N ARG A 52 -19.39 -18.95 -4.10
CA ARG A 52 -19.20 -17.52 -3.73
C ARG A 52 -17.79 -17.19 -3.26
N TYR A 53 -17.03 -18.16 -2.71
CA TYR A 53 -15.61 -17.96 -2.38
C TYR A 53 -14.78 -17.48 -3.58
N LYS A 54 -15.21 -17.75 -4.82
CA LYS A 54 -14.51 -17.30 -6.04
C LYS A 54 -14.46 -15.78 -6.13
N TYR A 55 -15.43 -15.05 -5.59
CA TYR A 55 -15.37 -13.58 -5.51
C TYR A 55 -14.21 -13.10 -4.66
N LEU A 56 -13.91 -13.78 -3.54
CA LEU A 56 -12.76 -13.45 -2.70
C LEU A 56 -11.44 -13.80 -3.38
N VAL A 57 -11.36 -14.94 -4.05
CA VAL A 57 -10.16 -15.38 -4.80
C VAL A 57 -9.86 -14.40 -5.93
N THR A 58 -10.84 -14.09 -6.78
CA THR A 58 -10.70 -13.13 -7.88
C THR A 58 -10.36 -11.74 -7.34
N GLY A 59 -11.05 -11.33 -6.27
CA GLY A 59 -10.78 -10.04 -5.62
C GLY A 59 -9.36 -9.94 -5.08
N LEU A 60 -8.86 -10.99 -4.43
CA LEU A 60 -7.48 -11.04 -3.94
C LEU A 60 -6.46 -11.00 -5.09
N GLN A 61 -6.71 -11.74 -6.18
CA GLN A 61 -5.85 -11.70 -7.37
C GLN A 61 -5.76 -10.29 -7.95
N ASN A 62 -6.90 -9.62 -8.17
CA ASN A 62 -6.93 -8.26 -8.68
C ASN A 62 -6.24 -7.27 -7.73
N THR A 63 -6.49 -7.38 -6.42
CA THR A 63 -5.81 -6.56 -5.39
C THR A 63 -4.29 -6.70 -5.49
N LEU A 64 -3.77 -7.93 -5.58
CA LEU A 64 -2.33 -8.18 -5.69
C LEU A 64 -1.75 -7.66 -7.02
N ILE A 65 -2.43 -7.91 -8.15
CA ILE A 65 -2.01 -7.42 -9.47
C ILE A 65 -1.92 -5.90 -9.46
N ILE A 66 -2.99 -5.22 -9.02
CA ILE A 66 -3.00 -3.74 -8.95
C ILE A 66 -1.87 -3.25 -8.05
N THR A 67 -1.70 -3.82 -6.87
CA THR A 67 -0.65 -3.41 -5.92
C THR A 67 0.74 -3.52 -6.54
N VAL A 68 1.07 -4.66 -7.15
CA VAL A 68 2.40 -4.90 -7.72
C VAL A 68 2.69 -3.94 -8.88
N PHE A 69 1.77 -3.82 -9.84
CA PHE A 69 2.00 -2.97 -11.01
C PHE A 69 1.95 -1.49 -10.67
N SER A 70 1.08 -1.06 -9.75
CA SER A 70 1.07 0.31 -9.24
C SER A 70 2.35 0.66 -8.48
N LEU A 71 2.88 -0.28 -7.67
CA LEU A 71 4.15 -0.08 -6.98
C LEU A 71 5.31 0.06 -7.96
N ILE A 72 5.38 -0.77 -9.00
CA ILE A 72 6.41 -0.67 -10.06
C ILE A 72 6.31 0.68 -10.78
N MET A 73 5.12 1.08 -11.19
CA MET A 73 4.88 2.38 -11.82
C MET A 73 5.27 3.53 -10.87
N GLY A 74 4.86 3.42 -9.61
CA GLY A 74 5.19 4.36 -8.54
C GLY A 74 6.69 4.49 -8.31
N LEU A 75 7.45 3.37 -8.31
CA LEU A 75 8.90 3.37 -8.18
C LEU A 75 9.58 4.11 -9.33
N VAL A 76 9.18 3.85 -10.57
CA VAL A 76 9.76 4.51 -11.74
C VAL A 76 9.50 6.01 -11.73
N LEU A 77 8.24 6.40 -11.61
CA LEU A 77 7.84 7.82 -11.63
C LEU A 77 8.34 8.57 -10.38
N GLY A 78 8.23 7.94 -9.21
CA GLY A 78 8.68 8.52 -7.94
C GLY A 78 10.19 8.75 -7.92
N ALA A 79 10.97 7.81 -8.46
CA ALA A 79 12.43 7.99 -8.60
C ALA A 79 12.76 9.17 -9.52
N LEU A 80 12.09 9.31 -10.67
CA LEU A 80 12.29 10.44 -11.58
C LEU A 80 11.97 11.78 -10.91
N ILE A 81 10.85 11.85 -10.19
CA ILE A 81 10.46 13.04 -9.42
C ILE A 81 11.49 13.35 -8.32
N ALA A 82 11.95 12.33 -7.59
CA ALA A 82 12.95 12.50 -6.55
C ALA A 82 14.28 13.03 -7.11
N ILE A 83 14.71 12.54 -8.26
CA ILE A 83 15.93 13.03 -8.94
C ILE A 83 15.77 14.52 -9.29
N VAL A 84 14.66 14.92 -9.92
CA VAL A 84 14.40 16.33 -10.26
C VAL A 84 14.45 17.22 -9.01
N ARG A 85 13.79 16.80 -7.94
CA ARG A 85 13.74 17.49 -6.67
C ARG A 85 15.12 17.60 -6.01
N THR A 86 15.86 16.51 -5.92
CA THR A 86 17.19 16.47 -5.30
C THR A 86 18.19 17.33 -6.08
N VAL A 87 18.20 17.25 -7.43
CA VAL A 87 19.07 18.07 -8.26
C VAL A 87 18.74 19.56 -8.11
N HIS A 88 17.45 19.90 -8.00
CA HIS A 88 17.05 21.28 -7.75
C HIS A 88 17.52 21.78 -6.37
N ASP A 89 17.24 21.00 -5.33
CA ASP A 89 17.57 21.38 -3.93
C ASP A 89 19.09 21.56 -3.71
N MET A 90 19.90 20.75 -4.41
CA MET A 90 21.37 20.77 -4.23
C MET A 90 22.12 21.69 -5.21
N LYS A 91 21.57 21.93 -6.42
CA LYS A 91 22.28 22.68 -7.50
C LYS A 91 21.51 23.89 -8.02
N GLY A 92 20.27 24.12 -7.59
CA GLY A 92 19.40 25.17 -8.11
C GLY A 92 19.00 25.00 -9.58
N LYS A 93 19.28 23.81 -10.19
CA LYS A 93 18.95 23.49 -11.59
C LYS A 93 17.52 22.93 -11.70
N LEU A 94 17.01 22.77 -12.94
CA LEU A 94 15.70 22.16 -13.23
C LEU A 94 14.51 22.88 -12.57
N LYS A 95 14.56 24.23 -12.47
CA LYS A 95 13.56 25.04 -11.77
C LYS A 95 12.12 24.78 -12.26
N LEU A 96 11.88 24.73 -13.59
CA LEU A 96 10.56 24.49 -14.15
C LEU A 96 10.05 23.07 -13.84
N LEU A 97 10.89 22.06 -14.03
CA LEU A 97 10.54 20.66 -13.70
C LEU A 97 10.27 20.49 -12.20
N ASN A 98 11.06 21.17 -11.36
CA ASN A 98 10.82 21.17 -9.92
C ASN A 98 9.50 21.86 -9.53
N LEU A 99 9.12 22.92 -10.22
CA LEU A 99 7.82 23.60 -10.02
C LEU A 99 6.67 22.64 -10.33
N VAL A 100 6.73 21.96 -11.48
CA VAL A 100 5.73 20.96 -11.88
C VAL A 100 5.69 19.79 -10.87
N ALA A 101 6.86 19.27 -10.50
CA ALA A 101 6.97 18.19 -9.50
C ALA A 101 6.36 18.60 -8.15
N ARG A 102 6.61 19.84 -7.69
CA ARG A 102 5.99 20.36 -6.45
C ARG A 102 4.48 20.46 -6.57
N GLY A 103 3.97 20.99 -7.66
CA GLY A 103 2.53 21.07 -7.92
C GLY A 103 1.88 19.68 -7.88
N TYR A 104 2.46 18.71 -8.58
CA TYR A 104 2.02 17.32 -8.57
C TYR A 104 1.99 16.74 -7.15
N LEU A 105 3.08 16.83 -6.40
CA LEU A 105 3.17 16.33 -5.02
C LEU A 105 2.12 16.98 -4.11
N THR A 106 1.91 18.29 -4.27
CA THR A 106 0.92 19.03 -3.48
C THR A 106 -0.49 18.54 -3.74
N VAL A 107 -0.86 18.37 -5.02
CA VAL A 107 -2.21 17.93 -5.43
C VAL A 107 -2.45 16.48 -5.01
N ILE A 108 -1.53 15.57 -5.36
CA ILE A 108 -1.71 14.14 -5.12
C ILE A 108 -1.73 13.81 -3.62
N ARG A 109 -0.81 14.40 -2.85
CA ARG A 109 -0.76 14.14 -1.40
C ARG A 109 -1.79 14.96 -0.60
N GLY A 110 -2.39 15.98 -1.22
CA GLY A 110 -3.42 16.82 -0.62
C GLY A 110 -4.84 16.37 -0.90
N THR A 111 -5.04 15.33 -1.72
CA THR A 111 -6.38 14.83 -2.08
C THR A 111 -6.53 13.34 -1.76
N PRO A 112 -7.73 12.85 -1.39
CA PRO A 112 -7.97 11.43 -1.12
C PRO A 112 -7.76 10.57 -2.37
N VAL A 113 -7.11 9.42 -2.21
CA VAL A 113 -6.85 8.47 -3.32
C VAL A 113 -8.13 8.00 -4.02
N LEU A 114 -9.22 7.81 -3.28
CA LEU A 114 -10.52 7.48 -3.86
C LEU A 114 -10.99 8.54 -4.87
N ILE A 115 -10.87 9.83 -4.53
CA ILE A 115 -11.27 10.91 -5.43
C ILE A 115 -10.38 10.93 -6.69
N GLN A 116 -9.08 10.66 -6.54
CA GLN A 116 -8.17 10.52 -7.69
C GLN A 116 -8.58 9.37 -8.60
N LEU A 117 -8.91 8.20 -8.02
CA LEU A 117 -9.42 7.05 -8.78
C LEU A 117 -10.68 7.39 -9.57
N LEU A 118 -11.66 8.06 -8.93
CA LEU A 118 -12.92 8.45 -9.57
C LEU A 118 -12.69 9.46 -10.69
N ILE A 119 -11.84 10.47 -10.49
CA ILE A 119 -11.48 11.45 -11.53
C ILE A 119 -10.79 10.75 -12.70
N ILE A 120 -9.83 9.87 -12.45
CA ILE A 120 -9.11 9.16 -13.50
C ILE A 120 -10.08 8.30 -14.31
N TYR A 121 -10.97 7.57 -13.66
CA TYR A 121 -11.92 6.69 -14.34
C TYR A 121 -13.03 7.46 -15.06
N PHE A 122 -13.78 8.30 -14.33
CA PHE A 122 -14.99 8.94 -14.85
C PHE A 122 -14.75 10.22 -15.66
N VAL A 123 -13.56 10.84 -15.55
CA VAL A 123 -13.25 12.08 -16.28
C VAL A 123 -12.15 11.86 -17.32
N ILE A 124 -11.00 11.29 -16.92
CA ILE A 124 -9.86 11.16 -17.84
C ILE A 124 -10.09 10.01 -18.84
N PHE A 125 -10.54 8.86 -18.39
CA PHE A 125 -10.82 7.69 -19.23
C PHE A 125 -12.28 7.55 -19.64
N ALA A 126 -13.14 8.56 -19.40
CA ALA A 126 -14.58 8.50 -19.68
C ALA A 126 -14.93 8.11 -21.13
N SER A 127 -14.12 8.49 -22.10
CA SER A 127 -14.34 8.22 -23.52
C SER A 127 -13.47 7.08 -24.06
N VAL A 128 -12.76 6.37 -23.21
CA VAL A 128 -11.83 5.31 -23.62
C VAL A 128 -12.36 3.97 -23.12
N ASP A 129 -12.56 3.02 -24.04
CA ASP A 129 -12.90 1.65 -23.67
C ASP A 129 -11.64 0.93 -23.16
N ILE A 130 -11.43 0.99 -21.86
CA ILE A 130 -10.27 0.42 -21.18
C ILE A 130 -10.73 -0.45 -20.00
N ALA A 131 -10.08 -1.59 -19.81
CA ALA A 131 -10.35 -2.46 -18.67
C ALA A 131 -10.06 -1.76 -17.33
N LEU A 132 -10.82 -2.11 -16.28
CA LEU A 132 -10.76 -1.44 -14.98
C LEU A 132 -9.41 -1.59 -14.26
N VAL A 133 -8.76 -2.77 -14.42
CA VAL A 133 -7.46 -3.04 -13.76
C VAL A 133 -6.35 -2.09 -14.21
N PRO A 134 -6.10 -1.83 -15.50
CA PRO A 134 -5.17 -0.80 -15.95
C PRO A 134 -5.50 0.60 -15.42
N VAL A 135 -6.77 1.00 -15.38
CA VAL A 135 -7.18 2.30 -14.82
C VAL A 135 -6.80 2.41 -13.35
N ALA A 136 -7.08 1.36 -12.56
CA ALA A 136 -6.70 1.29 -11.15
C ALA A 136 -5.18 1.35 -10.98
N ILE A 137 -4.41 0.62 -11.82
CA ILE A 137 -2.94 0.66 -11.80
C ILE A 137 -2.43 2.08 -12.03
N VAL A 138 -2.98 2.81 -13.00
CA VAL A 138 -2.60 4.20 -13.27
C VAL A 138 -2.93 5.09 -12.07
N ALA A 139 -4.14 4.98 -11.51
CA ALA A 139 -4.58 5.81 -10.40
C ALA A 139 -3.71 5.61 -9.14
N PHE A 140 -3.56 4.37 -8.71
CA PHE A 140 -2.75 4.03 -7.54
C PHE A 140 -1.25 4.21 -7.80
N GLY A 141 -0.78 3.96 -9.02
CA GLY A 141 0.61 4.18 -9.41
C GLY A 141 1.01 5.65 -9.38
N LEU A 142 0.14 6.56 -9.87
CA LEU A 142 0.35 8.00 -9.74
C LEU A 142 0.30 8.44 -8.28
N ASN A 143 -0.62 7.91 -7.48
CA ASN A 143 -0.67 8.21 -6.05
C ASN A 143 0.63 7.77 -5.36
N SER A 144 1.02 6.52 -5.48
CA SER A 144 2.23 5.95 -4.85
C SER A 144 3.52 6.62 -5.34
N ALA A 145 3.59 7.09 -6.60
CA ALA A 145 4.75 7.84 -7.10
C ALA A 145 5.04 9.10 -6.28
N ALA A 146 4.01 9.78 -5.79
CA ALA A 146 4.19 10.96 -4.97
C ALA A 146 4.76 10.63 -3.58
N TYR A 147 4.31 9.54 -2.96
CA TYR A 147 4.85 9.08 -1.68
C TYR A 147 6.27 8.53 -1.83
N ILE A 148 6.52 7.73 -2.86
CA ILE A 148 7.85 7.17 -3.16
C ILE A 148 8.86 8.28 -3.43
N ALA A 149 8.49 9.33 -4.17
CA ALA A 149 9.38 10.48 -4.39
C ALA A 149 9.84 11.13 -3.07
N GLU A 150 8.92 11.28 -2.11
CA GLU A 150 9.25 11.82 -0.80
C GLU A 150 10.06 10.83 0.07
N ILE A 151 9.77 9.52 0.00
CA ILE A 151 10.56 8.49 0.68
C ILE A 151 12.00 8.52 0.20
N ILE A 152 12.23 8.56 -1.11
CA ILE A 152 13.57 8.62 -1.69
C ILE A 152 14.28 9.92 -1.26
N ARG A 153 13.60 11.06 -1.37
CA ARG A 153 14.16 12.35 -0.96
C ARG A 153 14.49 12.38 0.54
N ALA A 154 13.63 11.85 1.38
CA ALA A 154 13.86 11.74 2.82
C ALA A 154 15.07 10.83 3.14
N GLY A 155 15.19 9.69 2.46
CA GLY A 155 16.31 8.78 2.64
C GLY A 155 17.66 9.37 2.21
N ILE A 156 17.69 10.15 1.12
CA ILE A 156 18.89 10.89 0.70
C ILE A 156 19.25 11.96 1.73
N ASN A 157 18.27 12.73 2.23
CA ASN A 157 18.48 13.78 3.21
C ASN A 157 18.86 13.26 4.60
N ALA A 158 18.59 11.98 4.89
CA ALA A 158 19.00 11.34 6.15
C ALA A 158 20.49 11.02 6.20
N VAL A 159 21.20 11.04 5.06
CA VAL A 159 22.66 10.88 5.03
C VAL A 159 23.32 12.15 5.61
N PRO A 160 24.27 12.01 6.55
CA PRO A 160 24.93 13.17 7.16
C PRO A 160 25.57 14.10 6.12
N LYS A 161 25.34 15.41 6.25
CA LYS A 161 25.89 16.43 5.32
C LYS A 161 27.40 16.35 5.17
N GLY A 162 28.12 15.98 6.21
CA GLY A 162 29.57 15.76 6.17
C GLY A 162 30.04 14.76 5.12
N GLN A 163 29.19 13.83 4.69
CA GLN A 163 29.51 12.90 3.58
C GLN A 163 29.58 13.65 2.24
N PHE A 164 28.70 14.62 2.01
CA PHE A 164 28.76 15.49 0.83
C PHE A 164 29.97 16.42 0.86
N GLU A 165 30.27 16.99 2.05
CA GLU A 165 31.41 17.88 2.27
C GLU A 165 32.72 17.14 2.08
N ALA A 166 32.86 15.92 2.61
CA ALA A 166 34.02 15.07 2.42
C ALA A 166 34.27 14.72 0.95
N GLY A 167 33.21 14.32 0.20
CA GLY A 167 33.30 14.09 -1.22
C GLY A 167 33.77 15.33 -1.99
N SER A 168 33.25 16.49 -1.65
CA SER A 168 33.64 17.77 -2.26
C SER A 168 35.09 18.15 -1.92
N SER A 169 35.54 17.91 -0.68
CA SER A 169 36.92 18.17 -0.24
C SER A 169 37.95 17.27 -0.95
N LEU A 170 37.52 16.06 -1.34
CA LEU A 170 38.34 15.16 -2.18
C LEU A 170 38.30 15.52 -3.69
N GLY A 171 37.61 16.62 -4.06
CA GLY A 171 37.50 17.04 -5.46
C GLY A 171 36.55 16.19 -6.29
N LEU A 172 35.73 15.31 -5.69
CA LEU A 172 34.81 14.46 -6.42
C LEU A 172 33.67 15.28 -7.03
N PRO A 173 33.33 15.07 -8.30
CA PRO A 173 32.14 15.64 -8.90
C PRO A 173 30.88 15.18 -8.17
N PHE A 174 29.87 16.06 -8.12
CA PHE A 174 28.60 15.77 -7.43
C PHE A 174 27.99 14.42 -7.82
N ALA A 175 27.99 14.06 -9.11
CA ALA A 175 27.40 12.82 -9.56
C ALA A 175 28.13 11.60 -8.98
N ILE A 176 29.46 11.65 -8.92
CA ILE A 176 30.28 10.57 -8.33
C ILE A 176 30.02 10.49 -6.83
N THR A 177 30.09 11.62 -6.11
CA THR A 177 29.75 11.67 -4.67
C THR A 177 28.37 11.07 -4.40
N MET A 178 27.37 11.45 -5.21
CA MET A 178 26.00 10.95 -5.08
C MET A 178 25.96 9.43 -5.27
N ILE A 179 26.54 8.90 -6.36
CA ILE A 179 26.40 7.48 -6.72
C ILE A 179 27.26 6.58 -5.80
N THR A 180 28.47 7.02 -5.46
CA THR A 180 29.43 6.16 -4.77
C THR A 180 29.39 6.27 -3.24
N ILE A 181 28.96 7.42 -2.71
CA ILE A 181 28.97 7.68 -1.28
C ILE A 181 27.55 7.78 -0.70
N ILE A 182 26.71 8.61 -1.32
CA ILE A 182 25.40 8.96 -0.75
C ILE A 182 24.36 7.88 -1.01
N LEU A 183 24.17 7.47 -2.26
CA LEU A 183 23.13 6.51 -2.63
C LEU A 183 23.27 5.15 -1.91
N PRO A 184 24.46 4.55 -1.76
CA PRO A 184 24.60 3.30 -1.01
C PRO A 184 24.12 3.40 0.44
N GLN A 185 24.37 4.55 1.09
CA GLN A 185 23.89 4.82 2.45
C GLN A 185 22.40 5.12 2.47
N ALA A 186 21.92 5.95 1.52
CA ALA A 186 20.51 6.30 1.40
C ALA A 186 19.61 5.09 1.15
N ILE A 187 20.03 4.12 0.32
CA ILE A 187 19.27 2.91 -0.02
C ILE A 187 18.94 2.11 1.25
N LYS A 188 19.83 2.04 2.23
CA LYS A 188 19.56 1.36 3.51
C LYS A 188 18.36 1.97 4.24
N ASN A 189 18.18 3.28 4.15
CA ASN A 189 17.05 4.00 4.74
C ASN A 189 15.79 3.93 3.86
N ILE A 190 15.96 3.99 2.54
CA ILE A 190 14.87 4.04 1.55
C ILE A 190 14.16 2.69 1.45
N LEU A 191 14.91 1.59 1.39
CA LEU A 191 14.35 0.28 1.03
C LEU A 191 13.29 -0.24 2.02
N PRO A 192 13.47 -0.16 3.35
CA PRO A 192 12.42 -0.52 4.31
C PRO A 192 11.15 0.32 4.15
N ALA A 193 11.32 1.63 3.92
CA ALA A 193 10.20 2.56 3.73
C ALA A 193 9.43 2.27 2.43
N LEU A 194 10.11 1.92 1.33
CA LEU A 194 9.48 1.50 0.08
C LEU A 194 8.70 0.19 0.25
N CYS A 195 9.25 -0.77 0.97
CA CYS A 195 8.53 -2.01 1.26
C CYS A 195 7.27 -1.75 2.09
N ASN A 196 7.33 -0.83 3.05
CA ASN A 196 6.17 -0.43 3.83
C ASN A 196 5.13 0.31 2.97
N GLU A 197 5.56 1.14 2.03
CA GLU A 197 4.68 1.79 1.04
C GLU A 197 3.89 0.75 0.23
N GLY A 198 4.53 -0.35 -0.19
CA GLY A 198 3.82 -1.45 -0.85
C GLY A 198 2.72 -2.09 0.02
N ILE A 199 2.92 -2.19 1.34
CA ILE A 199 1.91 -2.68 2.28
C ILE A 199 0.76 -1.66 2.44
N VAL A 200 1.07 -0.37 2.46
CA VAL A 200 0.07 0.70 2.50
C VAL A 200 -0.77 0.66 1.23
N LEU A 201 -0.13 0.63 0.07
CA LEU A 201 -0.76 0.59 -1.24
C LEU A 201 -1.72 -0.60 -1.39
N LEU A 202 -1.33 -1.80 -0.91
CA LEU A 202 -2.19 -2.98 -0.91
C LEU A 202 -3.52 -2.75 -0.18
N LYS A 203 -3.51 -2.00 0.91
CA LYS A 203 -4.73 -1.65 1.65
C LYS A 203 -5.53 -0.54 0.94
N GLU A 204 -4.84 0.40 0.31
CA GLU A 204 -5.48 1.50 -0.42
C GLU A 204 -6.23 1.01 -1.66
N THR A 205 -5.80 -0.09 -2.29
CA THR A 205 -6.56 -0.69 -3.41
C THR A 205 -7.95 -1.17 -3.04
N SER A 206 -8.28 -1.30 -1.75
CA SER A 206 -9.61 -1.69 -1.24
C SER A 206 -10.76 -0.76 -1.67
N VAL A 207 -10.46 0.41 -2.19
CA VAL A 207 -11.47 1.33 -2.74
C VAL A 207 -11.72 1.14 -4.24
N SER A 208 -11.07 0.17 -4.90
CA SER A 208 -11.25 -0.08 -6.34
C SER A 208 -12.69 -0.48 -6.70
N GLY A 209 -13.43 -1.04 -5.76
CA GLY A 209 -14.84 -1.39 -5.93
C GLY A 209 -15.75 -0.21 -6.30
N TYR A 210 -15.35 1.03 -6.02
CA TYR A 210 -16.12 2.23 -6.39
C TYR A 210 -16.18 2.50 -7.89
N ILE A 211 -15.27 1.94 -8.68
CA ILE A 211 -15.33 1.97 -10.15
C ILE A 211 -15.88 0.68 -10.75
N GLY A 212 -16.44 -0.23 -9.93
CA GLY A 212 -16.98 -1.52 -10.38
C GLY A 212 -15.95 -2.65 -10.48
N LEU A 213 -14.69 -2.42 -10.11
CA LEU A 213 -13.65 -3.43 -10.11
C LEU A 213 -13.85 -4.39 -8.93
N ILE A 214 -13.78 -5.70 -9.18
CA ILE A 214 -13.85 -6.70 -8.12
C ILE A 214 -12.46 -6.81 -7.48
N ASP A 215 -12.21 -6.02 -6.43
CA ASP A 215 -11.12 -6.20 -5.49
C ASP A 215 -11.56 -7.12 -4.33
N LEU A 216 -10.68 -7.40 -3.39
CA LEU A 216 -10.98 -8.27 -2.25
C LEU A 216 -12.15 -7.74 -1.41
N THR A 217 -12.24 -6.43 -1.20
CA THR A 217 -13.33 -5.78 -0.44
C THR A 217 -14.65 -5.89 -1.20
N LYS A 218 -14.61 -5.62 -2.51
CA LYS A 218 -15.79 -5.75 -3.38
C LYS A 218 -16.27 -7.19 -3.49
N GLY A 219 -15.35 -8.16 -3.49
CA GLY A 219 -15.70 -9.59 -3.43
C GLY A 219 -16.52 -9.92 -2.18
N GLY A 220 -16.11 -9.43 -1.02
CA GLY A 220 -16.89 -9.56 0.22
C GLY A 220 -18.24 -8.84 0.17
N ASP A 221 -18.29 -7.64 -0.44
CA ASP A 221 -19.53 -6.88 -0.60
C ASP A 221 -20.54 -7.57 -1.52
N ILE A 222 -20.08 -8.24 -2.58
CA ILE A 222 -20.93 -9.06 -3.46
C ILE A 222 -21.54 -10.21 -2.66
N ILE A 223 -20.76 -10.96 -1.90
CA ILE A 223 -21.26 -12.06 -1.05
C ILE A 223 -22.31 -11.51 -0.08
N ARG A 224 -21.99 -10.44 0.65
CA ARG A 224 -22.93 -9.76 1.56
C ARG A 224 -24.24 -9.40 0.86
N SER A 225 -24.19 -8.87 -0.34
CA SER A 225 -25.39 -8.44 -1.07
C SER A 225 -26.26 -9.61 -1.52
N GLN A 226 -25.67 -10.78 -1.76
CA GLN A 226 -26.38 -12.00 -2.19
C GLN A 226 -26.95 -12.78 -1.00
N THR A 227 -26.25 -12.78 0.14
CA THR A 227 -26.64 -13.56 1.33
C THR A 227 -27.40 -12.76 2.37
N TYR A 228 -27.40 -11.41 2.24
CA TYR A 228 -27.93 -10.47 3.24
C TYR A 228 -27.26 -10.61 4.62
N GLU A 229 -26.06 -11.23 4.66
CA GLU A 229 -25.27 -11.47 5.85
C GLU A 229 -23.93 -10.72 5.73
N ALA A 230 -23.65 -9.79 6.67
CA ALA A 230 -22.49 -8.92 6.58
C ALA A 230 -21.29 -9.42 7.38
N PHE A 231 -21.53 -10.11 8.50
CA PHE A 231 -20.50 -10.46 9.46
C PHE A 231 -19.45 -11.39 8.84
N MET A 232 -19.87 -12.55 8.34
CA MET A 232 -18.91 -13.54 7.81
C MET A 232 -18.12 -13.06 6.60
N PRO A 233 -18.72 -12.46 5.55
CA PRO A 233 -17.96 -11.96 4.39
C PRO A 233 -16.92 -10.92 4.76
N TYR A 234 -17.29 -9.93 5.59
CA TYR A 234 -16.34 -8.87 5.96
C TYR A 234 -15.27 -9.35 6.93
N ILE A 235 -15.58 -10.28 7.84
CA ILE A 235 -14.56 -10.92 8.66
C ILE A 235 -13.57 -11.72 7.79
N ALA A 236 -14.06 -12.49 6.83
CA ALA A 236 -13.20 -13.22 5.90
C ALA A 236 -12.27 -12.26 5.14
N VAL A 237 -12.78 -11.17 4.59
CA VAL A 237 -11.99 -10.12 3.93
C VAL A 237 -10.94 -9.55 4.87
N ALA A 238 -11.32 -9.19 6.10
CA ALA A 238 -10.39 -8.65 7.10
C ALA A 238 -9.28 -9.65 7.47
N LEU A 239 -9.61 -10.93 7.64
CA LEU A 239 -8.63 -11.98 7.95
C LEU A 239 -7.69 -12.25 6.78
N ILE A 240 -8.16 -12.21 5.53
CA ILE A 240 -7.33 -12.34 4.34
C ILE A 240 -6.35 -11.16 4.26
N TYR A 241 -6.83 -9.90 4.37
CA TYR A 241 -5.95 -8.73 4.40
C TYR A 241 -4.92 -8.82 5.54
N LEU A 242 -5.36 -9.15 6.74
CA LEU A 242 -4.47 -9.29 7.89
C LEU A 242 -3.38 -10.33 7.64
N THR A 243 -3.74 -11.49 7.09
CA THR A 243 -2.79 -12.57 6.77
C THR A 243 -1.75 -12.09 5.77
N VAL A 244 -2.17 -11.47 4.66
CA VAL A 244 -1.26 -10.95 3.64
C VAL A 244 -0.33 -9.87 4.22
N VAL A 245 -0.89 -8.92 4.98
CA VAL A 245 -0.10 -7.84 5.60
C VAL A 245 0.90 -8.36 6.62
N VAL A 246 0.51 -9.33 7.47
CA VAL A 246 1.42 -9.95 8.46
C VAL A 246 2.57 -10.68 7.76
N VAL A 247 2.28 -11.44 6.70
CA VAL A 247 3.29 -12.14 5.90
C VAL A 247 4.26 -11.13 5.27
N LEU A 248 3.76 -10.10 4.59
CA LEU A 248 4.59 -9.07 3.99
C LEU A 248 5.43 -8.32 5.03
N THR A 249 4.83 -7.93 6.15
CA THR A 249 5.54 -7.23 7.25
C THR A 249 6.67 -8.09 7.83
N HIS A 250 6.47 -9.42 7.90
CA HIS A 250 7.53 -10.32 8.35
C HIS A 250 8.74 -10.32 7.39
N PHE A 251 8.49 -10.32 6.08
CA PHE A 251 9.57 -10.22 5.08
C PHE A 251 10.28 -8.86 5.13
N VAL A 252 9.53 -7.76 5.28
CA VAL A 252 10.11 -6.41 5.41
C VAL A 252 11.02 -6.31 6.63
N LYS A 253 10.60 -6.83 7.79
CA LYS A 253 11.43 -6.85 9.01
C LYS A 253 12.72 -7.66 8.84
N LYS A 254 12.66 -8.81 8.16
CA LYS A 254 13.87 -9.59 7.86
C LYS A 254 14.84 -8.81 6.97
N LEU A 255 14.33 -8.11 5.97
CA LEU A 255 15.12 -7.26 5.09
C LEU A 255 15.80 -6.13 5.87
N GLU A 256 15.03 -5.44 6.72
CA GLU A 256 15.54 -4.35 7.56
C GLU A 256 16.69 -4.80 8.48
N VAL A 257 16.53 -5.93 9.16
CA VAL A 257 17.59 -6.51 10.00
C VAL A 257 18.85 -6.81 9.19
N LYS A 258 18.71 -7.36 7.98
CA LYS A 258 19.85 -7.68 7.12
C LYS A 258 20.57 -6.41 6.63
N LEU A 259 19.83 -5.35 6.28
CA LEU A 259 20.39 -4.08 5.83
C LEU A 259 21.15 -3.33 6.95
N ASN A 260 20.67 -3.44 8.20
CA ASN A 260 21.31 -2.80 9.35
C ASN A 260 22.53 -3.57 9.86
N ALA A 261 22.69 -4.85 9.48
CA ALA A 261 23.84 -5.69 9.84
C ALA A 261 25.00 -5.61 8.84
N SER A 262 24.79 -5.03 7.66
CA SER A 262 25.78 -4.80 6.60
C SER A 262 26.21 -3.32 6.54
#